data_fae3fdd1364e06792e603d778c1ca8c6
#
_entry.id   fae3fdd1364e06792e603d778c1ca8c6
#
_cell.length_a   1.000
_cell.length_b   1.000
_cell.length_c   1.000
_cell.angle_alpha   90.00
_cell.angle_beta   90.00
_cell.angle_gamma   90.00
#
_symmetry.space_group_name_H-M   'P 1'
#
loop_
_entity.id
_entity.type
_entity.pdbx_description
1 polymer ?
#
loop_
_entity_poly.entity_id
_entity_poly.type
_entity_poly.pdbx_seq_one_letter_code
_entity_poly.pdbx_strand_id
1 'polypeptide(L)'
;MKTVGIYISLVVGLLLNSSASYADGNKLLQECSGVETFMDGKMTDDVFGAGFCLGLIGGIQQTVKIVRETRSSDAEINTCIPAKVNNGQAVRVVLAYLRANPATLHIDEVVLTLLALQEAFPCD
;
A
#
# COMPACT_ATOMS: atom_id res chain seq x y z
N MET A 1 -44.04 0.43 22.00
CA MET A 1 -43.87 0.16 20.57
C MET A 1 -43.31 1.35 19.79
N LYS A 2 -43.65 2.58 20.06
CA LYS A 2 -43.10 3.77 19.34
C LYS A 2 -41.60 4.03 19.60
N THR A 3 -41.09 3.76 20.80
CA THR A 3 -39.69 3.96 21.20
C THR A 3 -38.73 2.98 20.53
N VAL A 4 -39.12 1.72 20.34
CA VAL A 4 -38.30 0.69 19.71
C VAL A 4 -38.04 1.02 18.23
N GLY A 5 -39.03 1.56 17.51
CA GLY A 5 -38.89 1.97 16.12
C GLY A 5 -37.87 3.11 15.91
N ILE A 6 -37.78 4.03 16.88
CA ILE A 6 -36.80 5.16 16.80
C ILE A 6 -35.37 4.66 16.99
N TYR A 7 -35.12 3.71 17.89
CA TYR A 7 -33.78 3.15 18.10
C TYR A 7 -33.31 2.34 16.90
N ILE A 8 -34.18 1.55 16.26
CA ILE A 8 -33.87 0.78 15.07
C ILE A 8 -33.52 1.72 13.90
N SER A 9 -34.26 2.81 13.70
CA SER A 9 -33.97 3.79 12.65
C SER A 9 -32.62 4.52 12.86
N LEU A 10 -32.28 4.82 14.15
CA LEU A 10 -31.02 5.46 14.50
C LEU A 10 -29.81 4.54 14.26
N VAL A 11 -29.92 3.25 14.60
CA VAL A 11 -28.85 2.26 14.40
C VAL A 11 -28.63 1.97 12.91
N VAL A 12 -29.69 1.86 12.12
CA VAL A 12 -29.58 1.66 10.66
C VAL A 12 -28.97 2.89 10.00
N GLY A 13 -29.30 4.11 10.44
CA GLY A 13 -28.69 5.35 9.92
C GLY A 13 -27.18 5.46 10.19
N LEU A 14 -26.72 4.97 11.35
CA LEU A 14 -25.28 4.95 11.66
C LEU A 14 -24.49 3.93 10.82
N LEU A 15 -25.11 2.81 10.46
CA LEU A 15 -24.44 1.77 9.65
C LEU A 15 -24.29 2.16 8.18
N LEU A 16 -25.10 3.09 7.68
CA LEU A 16 -25.06 3.56 6.28
C LEU A 16 -24.02 4.66 6.03
N ASN A 17 -23.39 5.20 7.08
CA ASN A 17 -22.33 6.20 6.97
C ASN A 17 -20.92 5.62 7.05
N SER A 18 -20.74 4.31 6.82
CA SER A 18 -19.43 3.72 6.65
C SER A 18 -18.84 4.25 5.34
N SER A 19 -18.18 5.40 5.38
CA SER A 19 -17.30 5.84 4.30
C SER A 19 -16.25 4.73 4.13
N ALA A 20 -16.35 3.95 3.06
CA ALA A 20 -15.29 3.02 2.71
C ALA A 20 -14.01 3.86 2.55
N SER A 21 -13.11 3.76 3.53
CA SER A 21 -11.77 4.35 3.40
C SER A 21 -11.05 3.55 2.33
N TYR A 22 -11.10 4.04 1.10
CA TYR A 22 -10.33 3.45 0.02
C TYR A 22 -8.86 3.76 0.27
N ALA A 23 -8.09 2.73 0.55
CA ALA A 23 -6.65 2.75 0.52
C ALA A 23 -6.23 2.69 -0.96
N ASP A 24 -5.89 3.82 -1.53
CA ASP A 24 -5.52 3.98 -2.94
C ASP A 24 -4.10 4.57 -3.09
N GLY A 25 -3.65 4.72 -4.31
CA GLY A 25 -2.34 5.29 -4.61
C GLY A 25 -2.14 6.72 -4.12
N ASN A 26 -3.19 7.54 -4.01
CA ASN A 26 -3.07 8.90 -3.46
C ASN A 26 -2.70 8.83 -1.99
N LYS A 27 -3.37 7.96 -1.23
CA LYS A 27 -3.09 7.75 0.19
C LYS A 27 -1.70 7.14 0.38
N LEU A 28 -1.35 6.13 -0.41
CA LEU A 28 -0.03 5.50 -0.37
C LEU A 28 1.09 6.51 -0.67
N LEU A 29 0.91 7.38 -1.66
CA LEU A 29 1.86 8.44 -2.01
C LEU A 29 2.09 9.39 -0.83
N GLN A 30 1.03 9.78 -0.13
CA GLN A 30 1.11 10.65 1.05
C GLN A 30 1.87 9.96 2.18
N GLU A 31 1.50 8.74 2.54
CA GLU A 31 2.08 7.97 3.65
C GLU A 31 3.56 7.64 3.40
N CYS A 32 3.90 7.21 2.19
CA CYS A 32 5.27 6.89 1.81
C CYS A 32 6.18 8.13 1.71
N SER A 33 5.63 9.31 1.41
CA SER A 33 6.41 10.55 1.45
C SER A 33 6.90 10.89 2.86
N GLY A 34 6.18 10.47 3.90
CA GLY A 34 6.64 10.56 5.28
C GLY A 34 7.86 9.68 5.57
N VAL A 35 7.94 8.50 4.96
CA VAL A 35 9.11 7.61 5.07
C VAL A 35 10.34 8.25 4.44
N GLU A 36 10.19 8.83 3.24
CA GLU A 36 11.29 9.50 2.53
C GLU A 36 11.83 10.67 3.38
N THR A 37 10.94 11.48 3.96
CA THR A 37 11.29 12.57 4.88
C THR A 37 12.12 12.06 6.07
N PHE A 38 11.71 10.95 6.69
CA PHE A 38 12.41 10.32 7.80
C PHE A 38 13.80 9.78 7.38
N MET A 39 13.88 9.11 6.22
CA MET A 39 15.16 8.60 5.69
C MET A 39 16.15 9.73 5.36
N ASP A 40 15.67 10.93 5.05
CA ASP A 40 16.49 12.13 4.83
C ASP A 40 16.88 12.83 6.14
N GLY A 41 16.64 12.18 7.29
CA GLY A 41 17.02 12.68 8.62
C GLY A 41 16.11 13.80 9.15
N LYS A 42 14.93 13.98 8.60
CA LYS A 42 13.93 14.95 9.02
C LYS A 42 12.82 14.29 9.84
N MET A 43 12.16 15.06 10.68
CA MET A 43 10.95 14.59 11.38
C MET A 43 9.78 14.51 10.39
N THR A 44 9.02 13.42 10.47
CA THR A 44 7.72 13.33 9.78
C THR A 44 6.59 13.61 10.77
N ASP A 45 5.57 14.34 10.33
CA ASP A 45 4.38 14.62 11.14
C ASP A 45 3.40 13.43 11.14
N ASP A 46 3.49 12.55 10.13
CA ASP A 46 2.68 11.34 10.00
C ASP A 46 3.51 10.07 10.25
N VAL A 47 3.81 9.80 11.52
CA VAL A 47 4.55 8.59 11.95
C VAL A 47 3.75 7.32 11.68
N PHE A 48 2.41 7.38 11.83
CA PHE A 48 1.54 6.23 11.58
C PHE A 48 1.51 5.87 10.10
N GLY A 49 1.29 6.84 9.22
CA GLY A 49 1.31 6.62 7.76
C GLY A 49 2.68 6.14 7.28
N ALA A 50 3.77 6.69 7.79
CA ALA A 50 5.11 6.21 7.48
C ALA A 50 5.31 4.73 7.90
N GLY A 51 4.84 4.36 9.10
CA GLY A 51 4.87 2.97 9.57
C GLY A 51 4.01 2.04 8.71
N PHE A 52 2.82 2.48 8.32
CA PHE A 52 1.93 1.73 7.42
C PHE A 52 2.60 1.49 6.06
N CYS A 53 3.16 2.54 5.43
CA CYS A 53 3.87 2.41 4.16
C CYS A 53 5.02 1.40 4.25
N LEU A 54 5.86 1.47 5.29
CA LEU A 54 6.96 0.53 5.50
C LEU A 54 6.45 -0.91 5.68
N GLY A 55 5.37 -1.09 6.42
CA GLY A 55 4.74 -2.40 6.67
C GLY A 55 4.14 -3.00 5.40
N LEU A 56 3.39 -2.20 4.64
CA LEU A 56 2.76 -2.63 3.38
C LEU A 56 3.82 -3.05 2.35
N ILE A 57 4.74 -2.16 2.03
CA ILE A 57 5.75 -2.41 1.00
C ILE A 57 6.69 -3.55 1.42
N GLY A 58 7.12 -3.57 2.69
CA GLY A 58 7.94 -4.65 3.22
C GLY A 58 7.23 -6.00 3.21
N GLY A 59 5.94 -6.04 3.55
CA GLY A 59 5.11 -7.23 3.49
C GLY A 59 4.97 -7.78 2.07
N ILE A 60 4.67 -6.92 1.10
CA ILE A 60 4.57 -7.30 -0.31
C ILE A 60 5.93 -7.79 -0.84
N GLN A 61 7.02 -7.08 -0.52
CA GLN A 61 8.37 -7.49 -0.92
C GLN A 61 8.72 -8.90 -0.40
N GLN A 62 8.42 -9.20 0.86
CA GLN A 62 8.67 -10.53 1.43
C GLN A 62 7.75 -11.58 0.80
N THR A 63 6.48 -11.28 0.59
CA THR A 63 5.53 -12.19 -0.05
C THR A 63 6.00 -12.56 -1.46
N VAL A 64 6.41 -11.60 -2.27
CA VAL A 64 6.96 -11.85 -3.62
C VAL A 64 8.18 -12.79 -3.56
N LYS A 65 9.10 -12.58 -2.61
CA LYS A 65 10.27 -13.46 -2.43
C LYS A 65 9.86 -14.89 -2.05
N ILE A 66 8.95 -15.04 -1.07
CA ILE A 66 8.48 -16.36 -0.60
C ILE A 66 7.76 -17.12 -1.72
N VAL A 67 6.85 -16.47 -2.45
CA VAL A 67 6.11 -17.10 -3.55
C VAL A 67 7.06 -17.62 -4.62
N ARG A 68 8.12 -16.88 -4.93
CA ARG A 68 9.14 -17.32 -5.88
C ARG A 68 9.98 -18.52 -5.35
N GLU A 69 10.39 -18.49 -4.09
CA GLU A 69 11.20 -19.54 -3.47
C GLU A 69 10.42 -20.86 -3.32
N THR A 70 9.15 -20.78 -2.98
CA THR A 70 8.28 -21.94 -2.79
C THR A 70 7.77 -22.53 -4.09
N ARG A 71 8.03 -21.89 -5.25
CA ARG A 71 7.50 -22.29 -6.56
C ARG A 71 6.02 -22.68 -6.49
N SER A 72 5.23 -21.86 -5.84
CA SER A 72 3.77 -21.97 -5.89
C SER A 72 3.33 -21.65 -7.32
N SER A 73 3.31 -22.68 -8.16
CA SER A 73 3.49 -22.69 -9.59
C SER A 73 2.37 -22.02 -10.41
N ASP A 74 1.33 -21.54 -9.75
CA ASP A 74 0.18 -20.96 -10.44
C ASP A 74 0.10 -19.43 -10.29
N ALA A 75 0.94 -18.82 -9.46
CA ALA A 75 1.03 -17.37 -9.33
C ALA A 75 2.20 -16.84 -10.18
N GLU A 76 1.90 -16.39 -11.36
CA GLU A 76 2.87 -15.80 -12.29
C GLU A 76 3.24 -14.37 -11.84
N ILE A 77 3.96 -14.26 -10.70
CA ILE A 77 4.51 -12.97 -10.26
C ILE A 77 5.85 -12.77 -10.98
N ASN A 78 5.81 -12.03 -12.08
CA ASN A 78 7.01 -11.73 -12.88
C ASN A 78 7.84 -10.59 -12.25
N THR A 79 8.24 -10.77 -10.99
CA THR A 79 9.00 -9.79 -10.21
C THR A 79 10.17 -10.44 -9.51
N CYS A 80 11.38 -10.03 -9.86
CA CYS A 80 12.65 -10.60 -9.41
C CYS A 80 13.43 -9.61 -8.55
N ILE A 81 12.93 -9.34 -7.33
CA ILE A 81 13.56 -8.39 -6.42
C ILE A 81 14.92 -8.95 -5.94
N PRO A 82 16.06 -8.26 -6.21
CA PRO A 82 17.36 -8.70 -5.73
C PRO A 82 17.41 -8.81 -4.20
N ALA A 83 18.16 -9.79 -3.69
CA ALA A 83 18.25 -10.05 -2.24
C ALA A 83 18.77 -8.84 -1.43
N LYS A 84 19.58 -7.98 -2.04
CA LYS A 84 20.17 -6.80 -1.40
C LYS A 84 19.24 -5.57 -1.35
N VAL A 85 18.09 -5.61 -2.04
CA VAL A 85 17.11 -4.52 -1.98
C VAL A 85 16.48 -4.49 -0.59
N ASN A 86 16.75 -3.42 0.13
CA ASN A 86 16.16 -3.18 1.45
C ASN A 86 14.79 -2.47 1.33
N ASN A 87 14.06 -2.41 2.44
CA ASN A 87 12.72 -1.83 2.46
C ASN A 87 12.71 -0.34 2.07
N GLY A 88 13.69 0.44 2.53
CA GLY A 88 13.80 1.86 2.17
C GLY A 88 14.03 2.07 0.66
N GLN A 89 14.80 1.21 0.00
CA GLN A 89 14.96 1.24 -1.45
C GLN A 89 13.65 0.88 -2.15
N ALA A 90 12.93 -0.13 -1.67
CA ALA A 90 11.63 -0.51 -2.22
C ALA A 90 10.62 0.64 -2.11
N VAL A 91 10.59 1.37 -0.97
CA VAL A 91 9.75 2.57 -0.80
C VAL A 91 10.09 3.64 -1.84
N ARG A 92 11.38 3.91 -2.09
CA ARG A 92 11.78 4.90 -3.12
C ARG A 92 11.35 4.49 -4.52
N VAL A 93 11.42 3.20 -4.86
CA VAL A 93 10.93 2.65 -6.13
C VAL A 93 9.43 2.87 -6.28
N VAL A 94 8.65 2.53 -5.25
CA VAL A 94 7.18 2.73 -5.26
C VAL A 94 6.84 4.21 -5.37
N LEU A 95 7.50 5.09 -4.61
CA LEU A 95 7.27 6.54 -4.69
C LEU A 95 7.58 7.09 -6.09
N ALA A 96 8.68 6.65 -6.71
CA ALA A 96 9.03 7.07 -8.07
C ALA A 96 7.94 6.66 -9.07
N TYR A 97 7.45 5.43 -8.96
CA TYR A 97 6.36 4.93 -9.80
C TYR A 97 5.06 5.74 -9.62
N LEU A 98 4.63 5.96 -8.38
CA LEU A 98 3.41 6.71 -8.08
C LEU A 98 3.47 8.14 -8.62
N ARG A 99 4.62 8.81 -8.47
CA ARG A 99 4.85 10.18 -8.98
C ARG A 99 4.86 10.24 -10.50
N ALA A 100 5.35 9.19 -11.16
CA ALA A 100 5.38 9.10 -12.62
C ALA A 100 4.02 8.77 -13.23
N ASN A 101 3.09 8.18 -12.44
CA ASN A 101 1.81 7.68 -12.92
C ASN A 101 0.60 8.33 -12.22
N PRO A 102 0.45 9.68 -12.26
CA PRO A 102 -0.61 10.36 -11.51
C PRO A 102 -2.02 9.96 -11.95
N ALA A 103 -2.21 9.54 -13.20
CA ALA A 103 -3.51 9.11 -13.71
C ALA A 103 -4.03 7.81 -13.11
N THR A 104 -3.16 6.99 -12.49
CA THR A 104 -3.51 5.68 -11.94
C THR A 104 -3.64 5.68 -10.41
N LEU A 105 -3.45 6.81 -9.74
CA LEU A 105 -3.46 6.90 -8.28
C LEU A 105 -4.81 6.54 -7.62
N HIS A 106 -5.89 6.42 -8.37
CA HIS A 106 -7.19 5.93 -7.89
C HIS A 106 -7.24 4.39 -7.76
N ILE A 107 -6.20 3.68 -8.21
CA ILE A 107 -6.11 2.23 -8.12
C ILE A 107 -5.66 1.82 -6.71
N ASP A 108 -6.03 0.61 -6.31
CA ASP A 108 -5.65 -0.02 -5.03
C ASP A 108 -4.14 0.03 -4.78
N GLU A 109 -3.75 0.36 -3.57
CA GLU A 109 -2.36 0.57 -3.16
C GLU A 109 -1.48 -0.68 -3.28
N VAL A 110 -2.05 -1.89 -3.04
CA VAL A 110 -1.33 -3.16 -3.18
C VAL A 110 -1.01 -3.43 -4.65
N VAL A 111 -2.00 -3.19 -5.52
CA VAL A 111 -1.83 -3.34 -6.97
C VAL A 111 -0.75 -2.40 -7.48
N LEU A 112 -0.79 -1.12 -7.11
CA LEU A 112 0.23 -0.14 -7.52
C LEU A 112 1.62 -0.48 -6.99
N THR A 113 1.71 -1.00 -5.76
CA THR A 113 2.99 -1.46 -5.19
C THR A 113 3.56 -2.63 -5.99
N LEU A 114 2.72 -3.61 -6.35
CA LEU A 114 3.15 -4.75 -7.18
C LEU A 114 3.61 -4.29 -8.56
N LEU A 115 2.86 -3.41 -9.23
CA LEU A 115 3.23 -2.86 -10.55
C LEU A 115 4.55 -2.10 -10.48
N ALA A 116 4.75 -1.28 -9.46
CA ALA A 116 6.00 -0.54 -9.26
C ALA A 116 7.21 -1.48 -9.08
N LEU A 117 7.05 -2.52 -8.27
CA LEU A 117 8.11 -3.50 -8.04
C LEU A 117 8.37 -4.36 -9.28
N GLN A 118 7.34 -4.70 -10.06
CA GLN A 118 7.47 -5.45 -11.29
C GLN A 118 8.19 -4.65 -12.38
N GLU A 119 7.86 -3.36 -12.52
CA GLU A 119 8.52 -2.48 -13.48
C GLU A 119 9.99 -2.27 -13.15
N ALA A 120 10.33 -2.11 -11.86
CA ALA A 120 11.70 -1.87 -11.43
C ALA A 120 12.57 -3.13 -11.39
N PHE A 121 11.97 -4.29 -11.16
CA PHE A 121 12.66 -5.56 -10.98
C PHE A 121 12.02 -6.69 -11.81
N PRO A 122 11.94 -6.54 -13.13
CA PRO A 122 11.41 -7.61 -13.98
C PRO A 122 12.29 -8.87 -13.86
N CYS A 123 11.68 -10.05 -14.07
CA CYS A 123 12.44 -11.28 -14.31
C CYS A 123 12.94 -11.31 -15.76
N ASP A 124 14.12 -11.89 -15.98
CA ASP A 124 14.69 -12.14 -17.31
C ASP A 124 13.95 -13.28 -18.05
#